data_b181dd71122aa9c4a14ed6692793224d
#
_entry.id   b181dd71122aa9c4a14ed6692793224d
#
_cell.length_a   1.000
_cell.length_b   1.000
_cell.length_c   1.000
_cell.angle_alpha   90.00
_cell.angle_beta   90.00
_cell.angle_gamma   90.00
#
_symmetry.space_group_name_H-M   'P 1'
#
loop_
_entity.id
_entity.type
_entity.pdbx_description
1 polymer ?
#
loop_
_entity_poly.entity_id
_entity_poly.type
_entity_poly.pdbx_seq_one_letter_code
_entity_poly.pdbx_strand_id
1 'polypeptide(L)'
;QAVLVKLRMQLFESILHWPDAEYQRNTTGRISSKFVNEATMALSGAAQSFIVLVRDSIQVVALLSVLFWHDWQLTLVTFVIIPGLALTLRTISRRIRKIVRESQETLGKMISRVQETYEAERLVKVSNTYDFEEKRFAEVNEHIFKLTLKNIKMTAVTTPVTQMLTMVAIACVVGMALYEAQKGLLTIGEFITFLSALLLMKAPIQHLSGLNGTFASISVAAKSIFDTIDAEREKDDGPDLLIQPGGGTVTFENVTVVYPGKDAPTLKSFSLEIKQGERVALVGQSGSGKTTLVNLIARFLEPSEGRILIDGQDISKVSHRSLRRQMAFVTQDVVLFDSTLKDNLTYGLGNVTECDIQKALEVASLTELVQALPEGLETRVGEGGNMLSGGQKQRVSIARAFLKNAPILIMDEATSALDSKTEQQVVEAMNRLREGRTCITVAHRLGSVMEANRVFVMSAGKVIEEGSPQKLIQMKGFFYRAAKDQLLAGRGKS
;
A
#
# COMPACT_ATOMS: atom_id res chain seq x y z
N GLN A 1 -10.05 20.36 10.77
CA GLN A 1 -8.65 19.94 10.54
C GLN A 1 -8.16 19.01 11.66
N ALA A 2 -8.42 19.27 12.95
CA ALA A 2 -7.99 18.40 14.07
C ALA A 2 -8.48 16.94 13.90
N VAL A 3 -9.72 16.72 13.44
CA VAL A 3 -10.26 15.39 13.16
C VAL A 3 -9.51 14.69 12.02
N LEU A 4 -9.12 15.45 10.97
CA LEU A 4 -8.35 14.91 9.84
C LEU A 4 -6.96 14.43 10.30
N VAL A 5 -6.30 15.21 11.15
CA VAL A 5 -5.00 14.82 11.74
C VAL A 5 -5.15 13.54 12.54
N LYS A 6 -6.16 13.45 13.41
CA LYS A 6 -6.44 12.24 14.20
C LYS A 6 -6.74 11.02 13.33
N LEU A 7 -7.55 11.20 12.28
CA LEU A 7 -7.90 10.13 11.34
C LEU A 7 -6.66 9.61 10.60
N ARG A 8 -5.79 10.50 10.12
CA ARG A 8 -4.53 10.12 9.48
C ARG A 8 -3.58 9.40 10.43
N MET A 9 -3.53 9.80 11.70
CA MET A 9 -2.72 9.09 12.71
C MET A 9 -3.27 7.69 12.96
N GLN A 10 -4.59 7.51 13.08
CA GLN A 10 -5.22 6.19 13.24
C GLN A 10 -4.99 5.29 12.01
N LEU A 11 -5.08 5.85 10.79
CA LEU A 11 -4.75 5.13 9.56
C LEU A 11 -3.29 4.66 9.58
N PHE A 12 -2.36 5.55 9.92
CA PHE A 12 -0.94 5.23 9.95
C PHE A 12 -0.62 4.16 11.00
N GLU A 13 -1.16 4.32 12.21
CA GLU A 13 -1.05 3.33 13.28
C GLU A 13 -1.59 1.95 12.86
N SER A 14 -2.77 1.92 12.22
CA SER A 14 -3.34 0.66 11.74
C SER A 14 -2.43 -0.03 10.72
N ILE A 15 -1.94 0.72 9.74
CA ILE A 15 -1.04 0.19 8.70
C ILE A 15 0.25 -0.36 9.31
N LEU A 16 0.84 0.31 10.30
CA LEU A 16 2.06 -0.18 10.96
C LEU A 16 1.89 -1.55 11.66
N HIS A 17 0.66 -1.90 12.01
CA HIS A 17 0.33 -3.16 12.70
C HIS A 17 -0.38 -4.18 11.79
N TRP A 18 -0.41 -3.96 10.48
CA TRP A 18 -0.98 -4.90 9.55
C TRP A 18 -0.15 -6.19 9.46
N PRO A 19 -0.78 -7.35 9.31
CA PRO A 19 -0.07 -8.56 8.90
C PRO A 19 0.45 -8.42 7.47
N ASP A 20 1.51 -9.16 7.15
CA ASP A 20 2.17 -9.11 5.83
C ASP A 20 1.19 -9.34 4.66
N ALA A 21 0.20 -10.20 4.85
CA ALA A 21 -0.85 -10.47 3.85
C ALA A 21 -1.64 -9.22 3.42
N GLU A 22 -1.86 -8.25 4.33
CA GLU A 22 -2.53 -7.00 4.00
C GLU A 22 -1.62 -6.05 3.20
N TYR A 23 -0.32 -6.03 3.48
CA TYR A 23 0.64 -5.29 2.66
C TYR A 23 0.69 -5.83 1.23
N GLN A 24 0.67 -7.15 1.05
CA GLN A 24 0.67 -7.78 -0.28
C GLN A 24 -0.61 -7.51 -1.10
N ARG A 25 -1.75 -7.29 -0.45
CA ARG A 25 -3.03 -6.97 -1.11
C ARG A 25 -3.16 -5.51 -1.54
N ASN A 26 -2.37 -4.63 -0.97
CA ASN A 26 -2.48 -3.20 -1.18
C ASN A 26 -1.24 -2.65 -1.89
N THR A 27 -1.44 -1.79 -2.89
CA THR A 27 -0.35 -1.08 -3.55
C THR A 27 -0.03 0.23 -2.83
N THR A 28 1.22 0.68 -2.89
CA THR A 28 1.66 1.95 -2.29
C THR A 28 0.82 3.14 -2.76
N GLY A 29 0.49 3.19 -4.05
CA GLY A 29 -0.35 4.25 -4.61
C GLY A 29 -1.77 4.28 -4.03
N ARG A 30 -2.37 3.09 -3.80
CA ARG A 30 -3.69 2.97 -3.17
C ARG A 30 -3.67 3.47 -1.72
N ILE A 31 -2.66 3.07 -0.98
CA ILE A 31 -2.49 3.52 0.41
C ILE A 31 -2.26 5.04 0.48
N SER A 32 -1.36 5.59 -0.35
CA SER A 32 -1.11 7.04 -0.40
C SER A 32 -2.39 7.82 -0.73
N SER A 33 -3.23 7.33 -1.66
CA SER A 33 -4.52 7.95 -1.99
C SER A 33 -5.47 8.02 -0.79
N LYS A 34 -5.47 7.02 0.10
CA LYS A 34 -6.29 7.06 1.33
C LYS A 34 -5.91 8.21 2.26
N PHE A 35 -4.61 8.48 2.41
CA PHE A 35 -4.13 9.58 3.26
C PHE A 35 -4.41 10.96 2.67
N VAL A 36 -4.22 11.13 1.37
CA VAL A 36 -4.27 12.46 0.73
C VAL A 36 -5.69 12.77 0.25
N ASN A 37 -6.27 11.89 -0.55
CA ASN A 37 -7.52 12.18 -1.25
C ASN A 37 -8.74 11.72 -0.45
N GLU A 38 -8.80 10.44 -0.07
CA GLU A 38 -10.01 9.87 0.53
C GLU A 38 -10.30 10.46 1.90
N ALA A 39 -9.28 10.60 2.78
CA ALA A 39 -9.45 11.20 4.10
C ALA A 39 -9.90 12.67 4.02
N THR A 40 -9.34 13.43 3.07
CA THR A 40 -9.73 14.84 2.87
C THR A 40 -11.14 14.93 2.29
N MET A 41 -11.48 14.10 1.30
CA MET A 41 -12.80 14.08 0.66
C MET A 41 -13.89 13.64 1.64
N ALA A 42 -13.65 12.61 2.43
CA ALA A 42 -14.61 12.14 3.43
C ALA A 42 -14.93 13.23 4.46
N LEU A 43 -13.92 13.86 5.03
CA LEU A 43 -14.12 14.82 6.11
C LEU A 43 -14.60 16.18 5.62
N SER A 44 -13.94 16.77 4.60
CA SER A 44 -14.34 18.07 4.06
C SER A 44 -15.68 17.98 3.34
N GLY A 45 -15.93 16.91 2.60
CA GLY A 45 -17.22 16.63 1.97
C GLY A 45 -18.34 16.48 2.99
N ALA A 46 -18.12 15.74 4.09
CA ALA A 46 -19.09 15.61 5.17
C ALA A 46 -19.42 16.96 5.83
N ALA A 47 -18.39 17.74 6.18
CA ALA A 47 -18.58 19.06 6.79
C ALA A 47 -19.35 19.99 5.87
N GLN A 48 -18.97 20.08 4.59
CA GLN A 48 -19.64 20.90 3.59
C GLN A 48 -21.08 20.46 3.35
N SER A 49 -21.31 19.14 3.26
CA SER A 49 -22.65 18.60 3.06
C SER A 49 -23.55 18.89 4.25
N PHE A 50 -23.03 18.83 5.48
CA PHE A 50 -23.78 19.17 6.68
C PHE A 50 -24.17 20.66 6.70
N ILE A 51 -23.23 21.56 6.37
CA ILE A 51 -23.49 23.00 6.28
C ILE A 51 -24.58 23.28 5.25
N VAL A 52 -24.47 22.69 4.06
CA VAL A 52 -25.45 22.86 2.97
C VAL A 52 -26.81 22.30 3.42
N LEU A 53 -26.85 21.12 4.01
CA LEU A 53 -28.09 20.48 4.50
C LEU A 53 -28.82 21.39 5.51
N VAL A 54 -28.13 21.89 6.52
CA VAL A 54 -28.73 22.73 7.55
C VAL A 54 -29.15 24.09 6.99
N ARG A 55 -28.23 24.80 6.35
CA ARG A 55 -28.47 26.15 5.81
C ARG A 55 -29.60 26.14 4.79
N ASP A 56 -29.50 25.27 3.79
CA ASP A 56 -30.42 25.30 2.64
C ASP A 56 -31.78 24.69 3.01
N SER A 57 -31.83 23.75 3.99
CA SER A 57 -33.12 23.28 4.54
C SER A 57 -33.85 24.37 5.30
N ILE A 58 -33.15 25.11 6.18
CA ILE A 58 -33.75 26.26 6.90
C ILE A 58 -34.22 27.31 5.91
N GLN A 59 -33.42 27.60 4.90
CA GLN A 59 -33.81 28.58 3.86
C GLN A 59 -35.04 28.13 3.07
N VAL A 60 -35.15 26.87 2.67
CA VAL A 60 -36.32 26.31 2.00
C VAL A 60 -37.54 26.38 2.88
N VAL A 61 -37.45 25.98 4.17
CA VAL A 61 -38.58 26.07 5.10
C VAL A 61 -39.05 27.51 5.30
N ALA A 62 -38.13 28.47 5.48
CA ALA A 62 -38.44 29.87 5.65
C ALA A 62 -39.13 30.44 4.38
N LEU A 63 -38.59 30.15 3.20
CA LEU A 63 -39.18 30.60 1.93
C LEU A 63 -40.56 29.98 1.67
N LEU A 64 -40.73 28.69 1.97
CA LEU A 64 -42.03 28.02 1.90
C LEU A 64 -43.06 28.65 2.87
N SER A 65 -42.64 28.97 4.10
CA SER A 65 -43.51 29.65 5.05
C SER A 65 -43.99 30.99 4.54
N VAL A 66 -43.11 31.78 3.90
CA VAL A 66 -43.46 33.07 3.27
C VAL A 66 -44.44 32.84 2.11
N LEU A 67 -44.19 31.84 1.27
CA LEU A 67 -45.09 31.54 0.14
C LEU A 67 -46.47 31.11 0.60
N PHE A 68 -46.60 30.23 1.60
CA PHE A 68 -47.88 29.80 2.16
C PHE A 68 -48.61 30.91 2.90
N TRP A 69 -47.87 31.82 3.55
CA TRP A 69 -48.46 32.96 4.25
C TRP A 69 -49.10 33.95 3.31
N HIS A 70 -48.46 34.21 2.14
CA HIS A 70 -48.97 35.17 1.15
C HIS A 70 -50.08 34.61 0.28
N ASP A 71 -49.91 33.39 -0.23
CA ASP A 71 -50.94 32.74 -1.05
C ASP A 71 -50.76 31.21 -1.07
N TRP A 72 -51.62 30.51 -0.39
CA TRP A 72 -51.58 29.03 -0.31
C TRP A 72 -52.01 28.37 -1.64
N GLN A 73 -52.87 29.00 -2.45
CA GLN A 73 -53.38 28.47 -3.73
C GLN A 73 -52.30 28.50 -4.79
N LEU A 74 -51.62 29.65 -4.96
CA LEU A 74 -50.46 29.80 -5.85
C LEU A 74 -49.31 28.89 -5.44
N THR A 75 -49.10 28.71 -4.14
CA THR A 75 -48.07 27.78 -3.61
C THR A 75 -48.38 26.36 -3.99
N LEU A 76 -49.64 25.90 -3.89
CA LEU A 76 -50.07 24.55 -4.29
C LEU A 76 -49.85 24.31 -5.80
N VAL A 77 -50.18 25.28 -6.65
CA VAL A 77 -49.91 25.16 -8.10
C VAL A 77 -48.41 25.01 -8.37
N THR A 78 -47.61 25.81 -7.68
CA THR A 78 -46.15 25.71 -7.78
C THR A 78 -45.65 24.32 -7.37
N PHE A 79 -46.23 23.71 -6.34
CA PHE A 79 -45.92 22.35 -5.87
C PHE A 79 -46.28 21.27 -6.90
N VAL A 80 -47.23 21.48 -7.78
CA VAL A 80 -47.55 20.55 -8.88
C VAL A 80 -46.55 20.67 -10.03
N ILE A 81 -46.03 21.87 -10.31
CA ILE A 81 -45.09 22.12 -11.40
C ILE A 81 -43.69 21.62 -11.07
N ILE A 82 -43.23 21.81 -9.83
CA ILE A 82 -41.87 21.42 -9.37
C ILE A 82 -41.57 19.93 -9.60
N PRO A 83 -42.43 18.95 -9.24
CA PRO A 83 -42.18 17.52 -9.50
C PRO A 83 -42.02 17.20 -10.99
N GLY A 84 -42.77 17.82 -11.87
CA GLY A 84 -42.62 17.64 -13.32
C GLY A 84 -41.24 18.07 -13.82
N LEU A 85 -40.73 19.21 -13.34
CA LEU A 85 -39.37 19.69 -13.59
C LEU A 85 -38.31 18.74 -13.00
N ALA A 86 -38.54 18.28 -11.79
CA ALA A 86 -37.62 17.34 -11.10
C ALA A 86 -37.49 15.99 -11.82
N LEU A 87 -38.56 15.44 -12.39
CA LEU A 87 -38.53 14.19 -13.17
C LEU A 87 -37.70 14.32 -14.46
N THR A 88 -37.84 15.43 -15.18
CA THR A 88 -37.03 15.70 -16.38
C THR A 88 -35.54 15.82 -16.01
N LEU A 89 -35.22 16.60 -14.99
CA LEU A 89 -33.85 16.74 -14.48
C LEU A 89 -33.24 15.40 -13.98
N ARG A 90 -34.04 14.57 -13.34
CA ARG A 90 -33.59 13.24 -12.87
C ARG A 90 -33.15 12.34 -14.01
N THR A 91 -33.86 12.36 -15.13
CA THR A 91 -33.55 11.57 -16.33
C THR A 91 -32.23 12.02 -16.97
N ILE A 92 -32.03 13.34 -17.10
CA ILE A 92 -30.80 13.92 -17.65
C ILE A 92 -29.62 13.61 -16.70
N SER A 93 -29.79 13.84 -15.40
CA SER A 93 -28.76 13.59 -14.40
C SER A 93 -28.31 12.11 -14.33
N ARG A 94 -29.19 11.15 -14.60
CA ARG A 94 -28.83 9.72 -14.70
C ARG A 94 -27.89 9.47 -15.88
N ARG A 95 -28.13 10.09 -17.03
CA ARG A 95 -27.27 9.96 -18.21
C ARG A 95 -25.91 10.61 -17.99
N ILE A 96 -25.88 11.82 -17.41
CA ILE A 96 -24.63 12.51 -17.07
C ILE A 96 -23.80 11.67 -16.09
N ARG A 97 -24.39 11.11 -15.02
CA ARG A 97 -23.68 10.24 -14.07
C ARG A 97 -23.04 9.02 -14.72
N LYS A 98 -23.70 8.41 -15.70
CA LYS A 98 -23.13 7.28 -16.45
C LYS A 98 -21.88 7.71 -17.23
N ILE A 99 -21.94 8.85 -17.93
CA ILE A 99 -20.80 9.37 -18.70
C ILE A 99 -19.64 9.75 -17.78
N VAL A 100 -19.92 10.40 -16.65
CA VAL A 100 -18.90 10.79 -15.66
C VAL A 100 -18.21 9.54 -15.07
N ARG A 101 -18.99 8.49 -14.75
CA ARG A 101 -18.42 7.24 -14.25
C ARG A 101 -17.49 6.59 -15.27
N GLU A 102 -17.92 6.48 -16.52
CA GLU A 102 -17.10 5.92 -17.61
C GLU A 102 -15.83 6.77 -17.85
N SER A 103 -15.93 8.09 -17.72
CA SER A 103 -14.79 9.01 -17.79
C SER A 103 -13.78 8.77 -16.65
N GLN A 104 -14.27 8.56 -15.42
CA GLN A 104 -13.40 8.26 -14.26
C GLN A 104 -12.69 6.92 -14.42
N GLU A 105 -13.40 5.88 -14.89
CA GLU A 105 -12.80 4.57 -15.16
C GLU A 105 -11.70 4.67 -16.25
N THR A 106 -11.95 5.46 -17.28
CA THR A 106 -10.97 5.70 -18.37
C THR A 106 -9.79 6.54 -17.91
N LEU A 107 -10.01 7.53 -17.04
CA LEU A 107 -8.94 8.31 -16.41
C LEU A 107 -8.02 7.42 -15.57
N GLY A 108 -8.59 6.45 -14.82
CA GLY A 108 -7.82 5.46 -14.10
C GLY A 108 -6.91 4.63 -15.03
N LYS A 109 -7.43 4.21 -16.20
CA LYS A 109 -6.63 3.51 -17.23
C LYS A 109 -5.51 4.38 -17.78
N MET A 110 -5.75 5.67 -17.99
CA MET A 110 -4.74 6.62 -18.46
C MET A 110 -3.61 6.76 -17.45
N ILE A 111 -3.94 6.94 -16.17
CA ILE A 111 -2.94 7.05 -15.08
C ILE A 111 -2.08 5.78 -15.02
N SER A 112 -2.72 4.60 -15.06
CA SER A 112 -2.01 3.32 -15.06
C SER A 112 -1.07 3.19 -16.27
N ARG A 113 -1.48 3.68 -17.45
CA ARG A 113 -0.66 3.66 -18.66
C ARG A 113 0.57 4.55 -18.54
N VAL A 114 0.38 5.77 -18.02
CA VAL A 114 1.50 6.71 -17.78
C VAL A 114 2.50 6.10 -16.81
N GLN A 115 2.01 5.51 -15.71
CA GLN A 115 2.87 4.86 -14.72
C GLN A 115 3.65 3.68 -15.32
N GLU A 116 2.97 2.79 -16.06
CA GLU A 116 3.60 1.65 -16.75
C GLU A 116 4.72 2.09 -17.69
N THR A 117 4.45 3.11 -18.54
CA THR A 117 5.43 3.63 -19.49
C THR A 117 6.59 4.33 -18.79
N TYR A 118 6.32 5.06 -17.69
CA TYR A 118 7.36 5.71 -16.89
C TYR A 118 8.27 4.68 -16.21
N GLU A 119 7.73 3.64 -15.60
CA GLU A 119 8.51 2.56 -14.97
C GLU A 119 9.34 1.77 -16.02
N ALA A 120 8.81 1.63 -17.23
CA ALA A 120 9.46 0.94 -18.35
C ALA A 120 10.36 1.84 -19.21
N GLU A 121 10.77 3.05 -18.76
CA GLU A 121 11.45 4.07 -19.57
C GLU A 121 12.66 3.53 -20.35
N ARG A 122 13.48 2.70 -19.70
CA ARG A 122 14.68 2.11 -20.33
C ARG A 122 14.32 1.10 -21.42
N LEU A 123 13.25 0.31 -21.20
CA LEU A 123 12.76 -0.64 -22.19
C LEU A 123 12.23 0.08 -23.42
N VAL A 124 11.43 1.13 -23.23
CA VAL A 124 10.90 1.97 -24.32
C VAL A 124 12.05 2.57 -25.14
N LYS A 125 13.06 3.13 -24.47
CA LYS A 125 14.24 3.72 -25.11
C LYS A 125 15.07 2.70 -25.89
N VAL A 126 15.41 1.56 -25.27
CA VAL A 126 16.23 0.51 -25.91
C VAL A 126 15.49 -0.15 -27.08
N SER A 127 14.18 -0.35 -26.95
CA SER A 127 13.35 -0.95 -28.00
C SER A 127 12.91 0.06 -29.08
N ASN A 128 13.18 1.35 -28.89
CA ASN A 128 12.79 2.46 -29.79
C ASN A 128 11.29 2.44 -30.13
N THR A 129 10.45 2.18 -29.10
CA THR A 129 8.99 1.99 -29.26
C THR A 129 8.19 3.26 -28.97
N TYR A 130 8.74 4.45 -29.23
CA TYR A 130 8.09 5.74 -28.94
C TYR A 130 6.74 5.86 -29.64
N ASP A 131 6.69 5.64 -30.96
CA ASP A 131 5.46 5.75 -31.75
C ASP A 131 4.37 4.77 -31.28
N PHE A 132 4.78 3.59 -30.82
CA PHE A 132 3.85 2.58 -30.28
C PHE A 132 3.22 3.05 -28.97
N GLU A 133 4.02 3.57 -28.04
CA GLU A 133 3.52 4.08 -26.77
C GLU A 133 2.71 5.36 -26.93
N GLU A 134 3.12 6.27 -27.83
CA GLU A 134 2.33 7.45 -28.18
C GLU A 134 0.96 7.09 -28.74
N LYS A 135 0.88 6.11 -29.63
CA LYS A 135 -0.39 5.63 -30.20
C LYS A 135 -1.27 5.02 -29.13
N ARG A 136 -0.72 4.18 -28.25
CA ARG A 136 -1.45 3.57 -27.12
C ARG A 136 -2.01 4.63 -26.16
N PHE A 137 -1.23 5.66 -25.87
CA PHE A 137 -1.68 6.77 -25.02
C PHE A 137 -2.74 7.61 -25.73
N ALA A 138 -2.53 7.93 -27.02
CA ALA A 138 -3.46 8.71 -27.83
C ALA A 138 -4.86 8.06 -27.89
N GLU A 139 -4.96 6.74 -28.00
CA GLU A 139 -6.24 6.01 -28.01
C GLU A 139 -7.04 6.24 -26.71
N VAL A 140 -6.37 6.13 -25.56
CA VAL A 140 -7.04 6.36 -24.26
C VAL A 140 -7.39 7.83 -24.08
N ASN A 141 -6.49 8.74 -24.46
CA ASN A 141 -6.71 10.18 -24.38
C ASN A 141 -7.86 10.65 -25.29
N GLU A 142 -7.94 10.12 -26.50
CA GLU A 142 -9.05 10.40 -27.42
C GLU A 142 -10.39 9.89 -26.87
N HIS A 143 -10.40 8.73 -26.21
CA HIS A 143 -11.60 8.22 -25.56
C HIS A 143 -12.07 9.13 -24.42
N ILE A 144 -11.15 9.61 -23.57
CA ILE A 144 -11.45 10.62 -22.54
C ILE A 144 -11.99 11.90 -23.16
N PHE A 145 -11.36 12.38 -24.24
CA PHE A 145 -11.82 13.57 -24.96
C PHE A 145 -13.26 13.40 -25.45
N LYS A 146 -13.60 12.27 -26.08
CA LYS A 146 -14.97 11.97 -26.56
C LYS A 146 -15.98 11.94 -25.40
N LEU A 147 -15.63 11.34 -24.27
CA LEU A 147 -16.48 11.30 -23.08
C LEU A 147 -16.67 12.69 -22.46
N THR A 148 -15.59 13.47 -22.37
CA THR A 148 -15.62 14.86 -21.87
C THR A 148 -16.48 15.73 -22.78
N LEU A 149 -16.29 15.64 -24.09
CA LEU A 149 -17.10 16.38 -25.08
C LEU A 149 -18.57 15.99 -24.98
N LYS A 150 -18.88 14.69 -24.80
CA LYS A 150 -20.26 14.22 -24.62
C LYS A 150 -20.89 14.78 -23.34
N ASN A 151 -20.10 14.82 -22.23
CA ASN A 151 -20.52 15.41 -20.97
C ASN A 151 -20.82 16.92 -21.14
N ILE A 152 -19.90 17.66 -21.76
CA ILE A 152 -20.06 19.10 -22.01
C ILE A 152 -21.29 19.34 -22.87
N LYS A 153 -21.50 18.60 -23.97
CA LYS A 153 -22.69 18.73 -24.83
C LYS A 153 -23.97 18.47 -24.05
N MET A 154 -24.02 17.42 -23.23
CA MET A 154 -25.17 17.11 -22.38
C MET A 154 -25.47 18.22 -21.37
N THR A 155 -24.43 18.73 -20.70
CA THR A 155 -24.57 19.84 -19.74
C THR A 155 -24.99 21.14 -20.44
N ALA A 156 -24.40 21.45 -21.60
CA ALA A 156 -24.74 22.64 -22.40
C ALA A 156 -26.18 22.64 -22.87
N VAL A 157 -26.75 21.49 -23.22
CA VAL A 157 -28.18 21.37 -23.59
C VAL A 157 -29.08 21.39 -22.35
N THR A 158 -28.62 20.86 -21.24
CA THR A 158 -29.42 20.81 -20.00
C THR A 158 -29.74 22.20 -19.46
N THR A 159 -28.80 23.14 -19.53
CA THR A 159 -28.98 24.50 -18.99
C THR A 159 -30.10 25.27 -19.72
N PRO A 160 -30.12 25.37 -21.05
CA PRO A 160 -31.25 26.05 -21.78
C PRO A 160 -32.58 25.34 -21.56
N VAL A 161 -32.60 23.99 -21.58
CA VAL A 161 -33.84 23.22 -21.35
C VAL A 161 -34.41 23.49 -19.95
N THR A 162 -33.57 23.49 -18.93
CA THR A 162 -34.01 23.80 -17.56
C THR A 162 -34.45 25.26 -17.42
N GLN A 163 -33.76 26.21 -18.09
CA GLN A 163 -34.17 27.61 -18.08
C GLN A 163 -35.51 27.80 -18.77
N MET A 164 -35.72 27.19 -19.94
CA MET A 164 -36.99 27.26 -20.68
C MET A 164 -38.14 26.68 -19.84
N LEU A 165 -37.97 25.51 -19.22
CA LEU A 165 -38.98 24.92 -18.33
C LEU A 165 -39.27 25.81 -17.11
N THR A 166 -38.24 26.42 -16.55
CA THR A 166 -38.38 27.35 -15.41
C THR A 166 -39.14 28.61 -15.86
N MET A 167 -38.85 29.17 -17.05
CA MET A 167 -39.56 30.32 -17.58
C MET A 167 -41.03 30.02 -17.85
N VAL A 168 -41.35 28.86 -18.40
CA VAL A 168 -42.74 28.41 -18.58
C VAL A 168 -43.45 28.30 -17.22
N ALA A 169 -42.82 27.72 -16.23
CA ALA A 169 -43.36 27.63 -14.88
C ALA A 169 -43.63 29.02 -14.27
N ILE A 170 -42.67 29.92 -14.40
CA ILE A 170 -42.84 31.33 -13.93
C ILE A 170 -43.99 32.01 -14.68
N ALA A 171 -44.08 31.86 -16.00
CA ALA A 171 -45.14 32.45 -16.79
C ALA A 171 -46.55 31.96 -16.37
N CYS A 172 -46.69 30.67 -16.06
CA CYS A 172 -47.93 30.12 -15.53
C CYS A 172 -48.28 30.73 -14.17
N VAL A 173 -47.31 30.84 -13.26
CA VAL A 173 -47.49 31.43 -11.92
C VAL A 173 -47.86 32.91 -12.03
N VAL A 174 -47.17 33.67 -12.91
CA VAL A 174 -47.46 35.10 -13.16
C VAL A 174 -48.85 35.27 -13.76
N GLY A 175 -49.23 34.44 -14.75
CA GLY A 175 -50.55 34.49 -15.35
C GLY A 175 -51.66 34.24 -14.33
N MET A 176 -51.46 33.30 -13.41
CA MET A 176 -52.43 33.00 -12.37
C MET A 176 -52.51 34.11 -11.31
N ALA A 177 -51.35 34.64 -10.89
CA ALA A 177 -51.28 35.75 -9.96
C ALA A 177 -51.94 37.05 -10.53
N LEU A 178 -51.76 37.32 -11.82
CA LEU A 178 -52.46 38.44 -12.48
C LEU A 178 -53.97 38.22 -12.51
N TYR A 179 -54.44 36.99 -12.72
CA TYR A 179 -55.85 36.66 -12.64
C TYR A 179 -56.43 36.88 -11.25
N GLU A 180 -55.73 36.53 -10.21
CA GLU A 180 -56.11 36.76 -8.80
C GLU A 180 -56.06 38.26 -8.44
N ALA A 181 -55.06 38.98 -8.93
CA ALA A 181 -54.96 40.42 -8.74
C ALA A 181 -56.14 41.20 -9.40
N GLN A 182 -56.60 40.74 -10.58
CA GLN A 182 -57.80 41.30 -11.20
C GLN A 182 -59.07 41.09 -10.34
N LYS A 183 -59.10 40.07 -9.56
CA LYS A 183 -60.20 39.80 -8.60
C LYS A 183 -60.04 40.54 -7.27
N GLY A 184 -59.01 41.35 -7.12
CA GLY A 184 -58.73 42.07 -5.88
C GLY A 184 -58.24 41.19 -4.74
N LEU A 185 -57.83 39.96 -5.00
CA LEU A 185 -57.39 38.99 -4.00
C LEU A 185 -55.89 39.08 -3.70
N LEU A 186 -55.08 39.73 -4.53
CA LEU A 186 -53.65 39.87 -4.39
C LEU A 186 -53.20 41.31 -4.63
N THR A 187 -52.34 41.83 -3.76
CA THR A 187 -51.71 43.16 -3.96
C THR A 187 -50.43 43.05 -4.80
N ILE A 188 -49.99 44.13 -5.45
CA ILE A 188 -48.74 44.17 -6.21
C ILE A 188 -47.53 43.84 -5.34
N GLY A 189 -47.52 44.26 -4.07
CA GLY A 189 -46.47 43.97 -3.09
C GLY A 189 -46.36 42.48 -2.75
N GLU A 190 -47.49 41.84 -2.51
CA GLU A 190 -47.56 40.37 -2.25
C GLU A 190 -47.08 39.56 -3.44
N PHE A 191 -47.47 39.97 -4.66
CA PHE A 191 -46.98 39.34 -5.90
C PHE A 191 -45.46 39.43 -6.06
N ILE A 192 -44.87 40.62 -5.86
CA ILE A 192 -43.40 40.79 -5.90
C ILE A 192 -42.69 39.94 -4.87
N THR A 193 -43.24 39.89 -3.66
CA THR A 193 -42.69 39.05 -2.57
C THR A 193 -42.76 37.57 -2.92
N PHE A 194 -43.91 37.09 -3.43
CA PHE A 194 -44.08 35.69 -3.85
C PHE A 194 -43.10 35.32 -4.98
N LEU A 195 -42.98 36.15 -6.01
CA LEU A 195 -42.06 35.91 -7.13
C LEU A 195 -40.59 35.88 -6.66
N SER A 196 -40.24 36.83 -5.80
CA SER A 196 -38.87 36.88 -5.23
C SER A 196 -38.54 35.64 -4.38
N ALA A 197 -39.47 35.19 -3.52
CA ALA A 197 -39.29 33.96 -2.72
C ALA A 197 -39.21 32.73 -3.63
N LEU A 198 -39.97 32.63 -4.68
CA LEU A 198 -39.91 31.54 -5.66
C LEU A 198 -38.54 31.47 -6.37
N LEU A 199 -38.02 32.62 -6.83
CA LEU A 199 -36.72 32.69 -7.48
C LEU A 199 -35.57 32.36 -6.54
N LEU A 200 -35.63 32.82 -5.27
CA LEU A 200 -34.62 32.53 -4.25
C LEU A 200 -34.63 31.08 -3.85
N MET A 201 -35.72 30.33 -3.99
CA MET A 201 -35.82 28.92 -3.65
C MET A 201 -35.04 28.01 -4.59
N LYS A 202 -34.75 28.44 -5.83
CA LYS A 202 -34.08 27.65 -6.86
C LYS A 202 -32.72 27.13 -6.40
N ALA A 203 -31.85 27.98 -5.83
CA ALA A 203 -30.49 27.63 -5.45
C ALA A 203 -30.45 26.61 -4.31
N PRO A 204 -31.14 26.80 -3.16
CA PRO A 204 -31.19 25.79 -2.09
C PRO A 204 -31.72 24.43 -2.54
N ILE A 205 -32.74 24.38 -3.38
CA ILE A 205 -33.28 23.10 -3.90
C ILE A 205 -32.23 22.39 -4.78
N GLN A 206 -31.50 23.12 -5.61
CA GLN A 206 -30.43 22.58 -6.45
C GLN A 206 -29.28 22.02 -5.58
N HIS A 207 -28.85 22.75 -4.54
CA HIS A 207 -27.81 22.31 -3.62
C HIS A 207 -28.22 21.04 -2.87
N LEU A 208 -29.44 21.02 -2.30
CA LEU A 208 -29.97 19.84 -1.60
C LEU A 208 -30.09 18.62 -2.52
N SER A 209 -30.51 18.83 -3.77
CA SER A 209 -30.57 17.74 -4.77
C SER A 209 -29.19 17.16 -5.11
N GLY A 210 -28.13 17.99 -5.07
CA GLY A 210 -26.75 17.60 -5.30
C GLY A 210 -26.17 16.75 -4.17
N LEU A 211 -26.67 16.87 -2.93
CA LEU A 211 -26.15 16.16 -1.76
C LEU A 211 -26.15 14.64 -1.90
N ASN A 212 -27.12 14.04 -2.61
CA ASN A 212 -27.19 12.59 -2.81
C ASN A 212 -25.90 12.04 -3.46
N GLY A 213 -25.35 12.74 -4.46
CA GLY A 213 -24.08 12.34 -5.10
C GLY A 213 -22.89 12.48 -4.16
N THR A 214 -22.86 13.59 -3.42
CA THR A 214 -21.80 13.87 -2.45
C THR A 214 -21.82 12.87 -1.30
N PHE A 215 -22.97 12.56 -0.73
CA PHE A 215 -23.10 11.52 0.32
C PHE A 215 -22.67 10.14 -0.16
N ALA A 216 -22.99 9.76 -1.40
CA ALA A 216 -22.52 8.49 -1.95
C ALA A 216 -20.99 8.44 -2.03
N SER A 217 -20.35 9.52 -2.49
CA SER A 217 -18.88 9.61 -2.56
C SER A 217 -18.23 9.61 -1.19
N ILE A 218 -18.79 10.36 -0.23
CA ILE A 218 -18.33 10.37 1.17
C ILE A 218 -18.44 8.98 1.79
N SER A 219 -19.56 8.29 1.57
CA SER A 219 -19.79 6.95 2.12
C SER A 219 -18.77 5.93 1.60
N VAL A 220 -18.44 5.99 0.30
CA VAL A 220 -17.41 5.12 -0.29
C VAL A 220 -16.03 5.42 0.28
N ALA A 221 -15.65 6.69 0.37
CA ALA A 221 -14.36 7.10 0.93
C ALA A 221 -14.25 6.75 2.42
N ALA A 222 -15.29 7.03 3.21
CA ALA A 222 -15.34 6.68 4.62
C ALA A 222 -15.23 5.16 4.83
N LYS A 223 -16.00 4.37 4.06
CA LYS A 223 -15.91 2.91 4.12
C LYS A 223 -14.49 2.43 3.82
N SER A 224 -13.86 2.92 2.76
CA SER A 224 -12.48 2.54 2.41
C SER A 224 -11.47 2.87 3.52
N ILE A 225 -11.66 4.00 4.22
CA ILE A 225 -10.82 4.41 5.35
C ILE A 225 -11.04 3.50 6.55
N PHE A 226 -12.32 3.28 6.94
CA PHE A 226 -12.64 2.45 8.10
C PHE A 226 -12.29 0.98 7.85
N ASP A 227 -12.51 0.45 6.66
CA ASP A 227 -12.03 -0.89 6.29
C ASP A 227 -10.49 -1.03 6.47
N THR A 228 -9.75 0.09 6.33
CA THR A 228 -8.30 0.13 6.55
C THR A 228 -7.93 0.24 8.03
N ILE A 229 -8.66 1.07 8.79
CA ILE A 229 -8.44 1.25 10.24
C ILE A 229 -8.81 -0.01 11.02
N ASP A 230 -9.91 -0.65 10.62
CA ASP A 230 -10.48 -1.82 11.28
C ASP A 230 -9.92 -3.14 10.72
N ALA A 231 -8.97 -3.07 9.76
CA ALA A 231 -8.28 -4.25 9.25
C ALA A 231 -7.60 -5.04 10.38
N GLU A 232 -7.48 -6.33 10.19
CA GLU A 232 -6.86 -7.21 11.17
C GLU A 232 -5.44 -6.73 11.49
N ARG A 233 -5.12 -6.67 12.77
CA ARG A 233 -3.79 -6.27 13.27
C ARG A 233 -3.05 -7.47 13.79
N GLU A 234 -1.72 -7.45 13.68
CA GLU A 234 -0.89 -8.42 14.38
C GLU A 234 -1.14 -8.33 15.90
N LYS A 235 -1.46 -9.46 16.52
CA LYS A 235 -1.67 -9.54 17.98
C LYS A 235 -0.32 -9.61 18.68
N ASP A 236 -0.02 -8.65 19.55
CA ASP A 236 1.25 -8.55 20.29
C ASP A 236 1.03 -8.68 21.81
N ASP A 237 0.14 -9.59 22.22
CA ASP A 237 -0.31 -9.81 23.60
C ASP A 237 0.29 -11.05 24.28
N GLY A 238 1.21 -11.76 23.60
CA GLY A 238 1.88 -12.93 24.14
C GLY A 238 3.03 -12.60 25.11
N PRO A 239 3.54 -13.62 25.85
CA PRO A 239 4.71 -13.48 26.68
C PRO A 239 5.97 -13.23 25.85
N ASP A 240 7.04 -12.78 26.50
CA ASP A 240 8.33 -12.62 25.88
C ASP A 240 8.99 -13.96 25.55
N LEU A 241 9.59 -14.06 24.36
CA LEU A 241 10.42 -15.18 23.95
C LEU A 241 11.78 -15.11 24.68
N LEU A 242 12.12 -16.16 25.39
CA LEU A 242 13.38 -16.28 26.10
C LEU A 242 14.34 -17.19 25.33
N ILE A 243 15.39 -16.62 24.75
CA ILE A 243 16.44 -17.37 24.03
C ILE A 243 17.69 -17.50 24.90
N GLN A 244 18.26 -18.69 24.94
CA GLN A 244 19.51 -18.98 25.66
C GLN A 244 20.70 -18.24 25.02
N PRO A 245 21.71 -17.84 25.80
CA PRO A 245 22.94 -17.27 25.24
C PRO A 245 23.59 -18.21 24.22
N GLY A 246 24.01 -17.67 23.11
CA GLY A 246 24.65 -18.43 22.02
C GLY A 246 23.74 -18.74 20.82
N GLY A 247 22.47 -18.37 20.87
CA GLY A 247 21.48 -18.54 19.81
C GLY A 247 20.40 -19.55 20.15
N GLY A 248 19.25 -19.51 19.50
CA GLY A 248 18.09 -20.39 19.73
C GLY A 248 18.07 -21.60 18.80
N THR A 249 17.57 -22.71 19.30
CA THR A 249 17.21 -23.87 18.46
C THR A 249 15.89 -23.58 17.76
N VAL A 250 15.82 -23.80 16.46
CA VAL A 250 14.57 -23.57 15.67
C VAL A 250 14.04 -24.92 15.21
N THR A 251 12.83 -25.27 15.62
CA THR A 251 12.19 -26.55 15.30
C THR A 251 10.87 -26.35 14.57
N PHE A 252 10.72 -27.00 13.43
CA PHE A 252 9.46 -27.11 12.69
C PHE A 252 8.85 -28.47 12.95
N GLU A 253 7.59 -28.51 13.40
CA GLU A 253 6.86 -29.74 13.68
C GLU A 253 5.64 -29.88 12.79
N ASN A 254 5.70 -30.76 11.78
CA ASN A 254 4.61 -31.08 10.85
C ASN A 254 3.95 -29.84 10.19
N VAL A 255 4.75 -28.87 9.83
CA VAL A 255 4.29 -27.57 9.31
C VAL A 255 3.73 -27.73 7.89
N THR A 256 2.49 -27.33 7.70
CA THR A 256 1.83 -27.22 6.40
C THR A 256 1.48 -25.77 6.12
N VAL A 257 1.73 -25.30 4.90
CA VAL A 257 1.44 -23.93 4.48
C VAL A 257 0.71 -23.93 3.15
N VAL A 258 -0.46 -23.29 3.14
CA VAL A 258 -1.25 -23.02 1.92
C VAL A 258 -1.42 -21.52 1.79
N TYR A 259 -0.91 -20.94 0.70
CA TYR A 259 -1.10 -19.51 0.44
C TYR A 259 -2.54 -19.21 -0.02
N PRO A 260 -3.13 -18.08 0.35
CA PRO A 260 -4.43 -17.67 -0.15
C PRO A 260 -4.50 -17.72 -1.67
N GLY A 261 -5.53 -18.40 -2.21
CA GLY A 261 -5.73 -18.55 -3.66
C GLY A 261 -4.89 -19.64 -4.34
N LYS A 262 -4.17 -20.47 -3.57
CA LYS A 262 -3.52 -21.70 -4.09
C LYS A 262 -4.21 -22.93 -3.53
N ASP A 263 -4.49 -23.91 -4.40
CA ASP A 263 -5.09 -25.19 -4.00
C ASP A 263 -4.06 -26.18 -3.43
N ALA A 264 -2.79 -26.03 -3.80
CA ALA A 264 -1.71 -26.92 -3.36
C ALA A 264 -0.85 -26.29 -2.27
N PRO A 265 -0.49 -27.06 -1.22
CA PRO A 265 0.38 -26.59 -0.15
C PRO A 265 1.80 -26.31 -0.69
N THR A 266 2.37 -25.18 -0.26
CA THR A 266 3.77 -24.83 -0.53
C THR A 266 4.73 -25.62 0.36
N LEU A 267 4.35 -25.90 1.61
CA LEU A 267 5.00 -26.84 2.52
C LEU A 267 3.96 -27.87 2.96
N LYS A 268 4.32 -29.14 3.02
CA LYS A 268 3.41 -30.22 3.42
C LYS A 268 4.07 -31.10 4.51
N SER A 269 3.51 -31.07 5.72
CA SER A 269 4.00 -31.82 6.89
C SER A 269 5.52 -31.71 7.05
N PHE A 270 6.03 -30.48 6.90
CA PHE A 270 7.45 -30.18 6.95
C PHE A 270 7.95 -30.22 8.39
N SER A 271 8.99 -30.99 8.65
CA SER A 271 9.66 -31.07 9.97
C SER A 271 11.16 -30.89 9.79
N LEU A 272 11.73 -30.02 10.61
CA LEU A 272 13.16 -29.69 10.58
C LEU A 272 13.60 -29.17 11.94
N GLU A 273 14.80 -29.48 12.34
CA GLU A 273 15.45 -28.94 13.53
C GLU A 273 16.78 -28.27 13.14
N ILE A 274 16.96 -27.01 13.53
CA ILE A 274 18.23 -26.26 13.43
C ILE A 274 18.74 -26.06 14.84
N LYS A 275 19.92 -26.57 15.12
CA LYS A 275 20.50 -26.53 16.46
C LYS A 275 21.05 -25.15 16.80
N GLN A 276 21.12 -24.86 18.08
CA GLN A 276 21.74 -23.64 18.60
C GLN A 276 23.16 -23.44 18.02
N GLY A 277 23.46 -22.25 17.52
CA GLY A 277 24.76 -21.90 16.95
C GLY A 277 25.09 -22.58 15.61
N GLU A 278 24.15 -23.34 15.04
CA GLU A 278 24.34 -24.00 13.74
C GLU A 278 24.22 -23.04 12.59
N ARG A 279 25.09 -23.17 11.59
CA ARG A 279 25.01 -22.46 10.31
C ARG A 279 24.38 -23.37 9.27
N VAL A 280 23.17 -23.02 8.85
CA VAL A 280 22.38 -23.82 7.90
C VAL A 280 22.23 -23.08 6.60
N ALA A 281 22.35 -23.80 5.49
CA ALA A 281 22.04 -23.29 4.15
C ALA A 281 20.79 -23.99 3.58
N LEU A 282 19.82 -23.20 3.13
CA LEU A 282 18.65 -23.66 2.39
C LEU A 282 18.91 -23.51 0.89
N VAL A 283 18.93 -24.61 0.16
CA VAL A 283 19.22 -24.67 -1.28
C VAL A 283 18.04 -25.30 -2.01
N GLY A 284 17.74 -24.87 -3.23
CA GLY A 284 16.66 -25.46 -4.03
C GLY A 284 16.21 -24.52 -5.14
N GLN A 285 15.43 -25.02 -6.06
CA GLN A 285 14.88 -24.23 -7.16
C GLN A 285 13.95 -23.11 -6.66
N SER A 286 13.67 -22.12 -7.49
CA SER A 286 12.66 -21.10 -7.20
C SER A 286 11.30 -21.80 -6.94
N GLY A 287 10.58 -21.33 -5.93
CA GLY A 287 9.29 -21.94 -5.53
C GLY A 287 9.41 -23.22 -4.68
N SER A 288 10.63 -23.67 -4.28
CA SER A 288 10.78 -24.85 -3.42
C SER A 288 10.34 -24.66 -1.96
N GLY A 289 10.03 -23.43 -1.50
CA GLY A 289 9.56 -23.12 -0.15
C GLY A 289 10.59 -22.46 0.77
N LYS A 290 11.80 -22.10 0.30
CA LYS A 290 12.86 -21.47 1.12
C LYS A 290 12.40 -20.16 1.78
N THR A 291 11.89 -19.22 1.00
CA THR A 291 11.38 -17.94 1.50
C THR A 291 10.18 -18.14 2.43
N THR A 292 9.36 -19.16 2.19
CA THR A 292 8.25 -19.53 3.06
C THR A 292 8.75 -19.92 4.45
N LEU A 293 9.85 -20.71 4.55
CA LEU A 293 10.45 -21.06 5.84
C LEU A 293 10.96 -19.84 6.60
N VAL A 294 11.63 -18.91 5.91
CA VAL A 294 12.12 -17.67 6.50
C VAL A 294 10.95 -16.81 7.02
N ASN A 295 9.89 -16.67 6.23
CA ASN A 295 8.71 -15.89 6.63
C ASN A 295 7.97 -16.51 7.82
N LEU A 296 7.96 -17.84 7.93
CA LEU A 296 7.38 -18.56 9.06
C LEU A 296 8.13 -18.30 10.36
N ILE A 297 9.49 -18.32 10.34
CA ILE A 297 10.31 -18.08 11.54
C ILE A 297 10.04 -16.68 12.10
N ALA A 298 9.91 -15.67 11.21
CA ALA A 298 9.64 -14.28 11.60
C ALA A 298 8.16 -13.98 11.88
N ARG A 299 7.28 -14.99 11.72
CA ARG A 299 5.82 -14.82 11.77
C ARG A 299 5.32 -13.70 10.85
N PHE A 300 5.90 -13.57 9.65
CA PHE A 300 5.27 -12.85 8.54
C PHE A 300 4.19 -13.69 7.86
N LEU A 301 4.26 -15.00 8.06
CA LEU A 301 3.32 -15.99 7.61
C LEU A 301 3.04 -16.98 8.74
N GLU A 302 1.78 -17.36 8.95
CA GLU A 302 1.42 -18.39 9.91
C GLU A 302 1.21 -19.74 9.22
N PRO A 303 1.58 -20.86 9.87
CA PRO A 303 1.33 -22.18 9.32
C PRO A 303 -0.18 -22.48 9.33
N SER A 304 -0.66 -23.20 8.29
CA SER A 304 -2.04 -23.70 8.26
C SER A 304 -2.23 -24.88 9.22
N GLU A 305 -1.17 -25.68 9.41
CA GLU A 305 -1.11 -26.80 10.34
C GLU A 305 0.32 -26.97 10.88
N GLY A 306 0.47 -27.60 12.04
CA GLY A 306 1.73 -27.77 12.71
C GLY A 306 2.10 -26.58 13.57
N ARG A 307 3.36 -26.56 14.04
CA ARG A 307 3.88 -25.46 14.87
C ARG A 307 5.37 -25.25 14.67
N ILE A 308 5.85 -24.09 15.09
CA ILE A 308 7.25 -23.72 15.05
C ILE A 308 7.67 -23.36 16.47
N LEU A 309 8.78 -23.92 16.90
CA LEU A 309 9.31 -23.72 18.24
C LEU A 309 10.68 -23.04 18.16
N ILE A 310 10.96 -22.13 19.08
CA ILE A 310 12.30 -21.59 19.34
C ILE A 310 12.65 -21.89 20.79
N ASP A 311 13.72 -22.64 21.01
CA ASP A 311 14.10 -23.20 22.34
C ASP A 311 12.91 -23.86 23.04
N GLY A 312 12.13 -24.67 22.32
CA GLY A 312 10.96 -25.37 22.82
C GLY A 312 9.73 -24.50 23.05
N GLN A 313 9.80 -23.18 22.84
CA GLN A 313 8.69 -22.24 22.98
C GLN A 313 7.96 -22.04 21.65
N ASP A 314 6.65 -22.23 21.64
CA ASP A 314 5.81 -22.05 20.45
C ASP A 314 5.71 -20.58 20.08
N ILE A 315 6.25 -20.23 18.90
CA ILE A 315 6.30 -18.83 18.45
C ILE A 315 4.92 -18.22 18.16
N SER A 316 3.88 -19.04 17.98
CA SER A 316 2.51 -18.56 17.80
C SER A 316 1.94 -17.94 19.07
N LYS A 317 2.48 -18.29 20.24
CA LYS A 317 2.02 -17.87 21.57
C LYS A 317 2.82 -16.73 22.18
N VAL A 318 3.95 -16.35 21.58
CA VAL A 318 4.81 -15.27 22.09
C VAL A 318 4.52 -13.95 21.38
N SER A 319 4.90 -12.81 21.99
CA SER A 319 4.73 -11.51 21.39
C SER A 319 5.58 -11.36 20.11
N HIS A 320 5.02 -10.75 19.06
CA HIS A 320 5.75 -10.48 17.81
C HIS A 320 6.98 -9.61 18.04
N ARG A 321 6.85 -8.61 18.92
CA ARG A 321 7.94 -7.70 19.27
C ARG A 321 9.10 -8.45 19.92
N SER A 322 8.81 -9.33 20.88
CA SER A 322 9.82 -10.14 21.53
C SER A 322 10.48 -11.12 20.56
N LEU A 323 9.68 -11.83 19.76
CA LEU A 323 10.17 -12.75 18.73
C LEU A 323 11.11 -12.04 17.74
N ARG A 324 10.69 -10.92 17.16
CA ARG A 324 11.46 -10.18 16.14
C ARG A 324 12.69 -9.45 16.71
N ARG A 325 12.73 -9.19 18.02
CA ARG A 325 13.95 -8.72 18.69
C ARG A 325 15.06 -9.76 18.67
N GLN A 326 14.73 -11.04 18.74
CA GLN A 326 15.68 -12.15 18.75
C GLN A 326 16.20 -12.52 17.36
N MET A 327 15.82 -11.79 16.33
CA MET A 327 16.20 -12.08 14.94
C MET A 327 16.82 -10.86 14.27
N ALA A 328 17.86 -11.10 13.48
CA ALA A 328 18.41 -10.10 12.55
C ALA A 328 18.26 -10.61 11.11
N PHE A 329 17.97 -9.70 10.19
CA PHE A 329 17.78 -9.98 8.78
C PHE A 329 18.83 -9.26 7.95
N VAL A 330 19.43 -9.97 7.00
CA VAL A 330 20.19 -9.40 5.89
C VAL A 330 19.53 -9.87 4.61
N THR A 331 18.74 -8.99 4.00
CA THR A 331 17.94 -9.29 2.80
C THR A 331 18.71 -8.98 1.52
N GLN A 332 18.31 -9.57 0.41
CA GLN A 332 18.85 -9.28 -0.92
C GLN A 332 18.55 -7.82 -1.31
N ASP A 333 17.31 -7.40 -1.17
CA ASP A 333 16.90 -6.03 -1.42
C ASP A 333 17.01 -5.20 -0.12
N VAL A 334 18.04 -4.37 -0.06
CA VAL A 334 18.30 -3.54 1.13
C VAL A 334 17.47 -2.26 1.06
N VAL A 335 16.61 -2.08 2.04
CA VAL A 335 15.83 -0.85 2.22
C VAL A 335 16.58 0.13 3.12
N LEU A 336 16.81 1.32 2.59
CA LEU A 336 17.36 2.47 3.34
C LEU A 336 16.36 3.63 3.29
N PHE A 337 16.22 4.31 4.42
CA PHE A 337 15.37 5.50 4.53
C PHE A 337 16.13 6.74 4.06
N ASP A 338 15.42 7.72 3.53
CA ASP A 338 15.98 9.04 3.21
C ASP A 338 16.31 9.82 4.48
N SER A 339 17.38 9.41 5.15
CA SER A 339 17.91 9.99 6.37
C SER A 339 19.45 9.89 6.36
N THR A 340 20.09 10.15 7.49
CA THR A 340 21.55 10.03 7.62
C THR A 340 21.99 8.55 7.58
N LEU A 341 23.26 8.31 7.28
CA LEU A 341 23.84 6.97 7.36
C LEU A 341 23.75 6.43 8.80
N LYS A 342 23.97 7.29 9.82
CA LYS A 342 23.84 6.97 11.23
C LYS A 342 22.43 6.48 11.58
N ASP A 343 21.38 7.23 11.19
CA ASP A 343 19.98 6.84 11.42
C ASP A 343 19.67 5.50 10.77
N ASN A 344 20.19 5.26 9.57
CA ASN A 344 20.03 3.98 8.88
C ASN A 344 20.73 2.83 9.59
N LEU A 345 21.92 3.04 10.16
CA LEU A 345 22.66 2.03 10.93
C LEU A 345 21.96 1.69 12.25
N THR A 346 21.45 2.71 12.96
CA THR A 346 20.87 2.57 14.29
C THR A 346 19.34 2.41 14.28
N TYR A 347 18.74 2.19 13.11
CA TYR A 347 17.29 2.14 12.94
C TYR A 347 16.61 1.12 13.86
N GLY A 348 15.68 1.62 14.68
CA GLY A 348 14.91 0.79 15.63
C GLY A 348 15.71 0.30 16.86
N LEU A 349 16.95 0.74 17.01
CA LEU A 349 17.79 0.45 18.18
C LEU A 349 17.69 1.60 19.18
N GLY A 350 17.75 1.25 20.46
CA GLY A 350 17.77 2.25 21.53
C GLY A 350 19.12 2.97 21.63
N ASN A 351 19.70 3.06 22.83
CA ASN A 351 20.99 3.70 23.06
C ASN A 351 22.13 2.88 22.45
N VAL A 352 22.59 3.26 21.27
CA VAL A 352 23.77 2.72 20.60
C VAL A 352 24.94 3.67 20.88
N THR A 353 26.03 3.12 21.43
CA THR A 353 27.22 3.95 21.71
C THR A 353 28.05 4.18 20.45
N GLU A 354 28.84 5.26 20.42
CA GLU A 354 29.75 5.53 19.31
C GLU A 354 30.75 4.37 19.11
N CYS A 355 31.18 3.72 20.21
CA CYS A 355 32.04 2.55 20.16
C CYS A 355 31.37 1.36 19.45
N ASP A 356 30.07 1.14 19.67
CA ASP A 356 29.34 0.06 19.01
C ASP A 356 29.19 0.35 17.50
N ILE A 357 28.91 1.61 17.15
CA ILE A 357 28.86 2.03 15.73
C ILE A 357 30.22 1.79 15.08
N GLN A 358 31.31 2.19 15.71
CA GLN A 358 32.66 1.98 15.16
C GLN A 358 32.96 0.50 14.93
N LYS A 359 32.63 -0.38 15.88
CA LYS A 359 32.78 -1.84 15.71
C LYS A 359 31.93 -2.38 14.56
N ALA A 360 30.69 -1.88 14.41
CA ALA A 360 29.82 -2.28 13.31
C ALA A 360 30.38 -1.85 11.95
N LEU A 361 30.97 -0.68 11.86
CA LEU A 361 31.63 -0.19 10.65
C LEU A 361 32.85 -1.05 10.28
N GLU A 362 33.63 -1.46 11.27
CA GLU A 362 34.79 -2.34 11.08
C GLU A 362 34.36 -3.72 10.59
N VAL A 363 33.36 -4.34 11.27
CA VAL A 363 32.80 -5.64 10.89
C VAL A 363 32.25 -5.62 9.48
N ALA A 364 31.53 -4.56 9.10
CA ALA A 364 30.92 -4.42 7.79
C ALA A 364 31.87 -3.83 6.72
N SER A 365 33.12 -3.57 7.05
CA SER A 365 34.11 -2.93 6.16
C SER A 365 33.59 -1.60 5.58
N LEU A 366 32.96 -0.78 6.41
CA LEU A 366 32.39 0.53 6.05
C LEU A 366 33.26 1.72 6.47
N THR A 367 34.31 1.52 7.25
CA THR A 367 35.14 2.59 7.82
C THR A 367 35.71 3.52 6.73
N GLU A 368 36.26 2.97 5.66
CA GLU A 368 36.79 3.76 4.53
C GLU A 368 35.69 4.54 3.83
N LEU A 369 34.51 3.95 3.66
CA LEU A 369 33.36 4.62 3.05
C LEU A 369 32.97 5.85 3.89
N VAL A 370 32.80 5.68 5.20
CA VAL A 370 32.42 6.78 6.11
C VAL A 370 33.43 7.91 6.09
N GLN A 371 34.73 7.59 6.06
CA GLN A 371 35.81 8.59 5.94
C GLN A 371 35.79 9.33 4.59
N ALA A 372 35.34 8.70 3.53
CA ALA A 372 35.25 9.31 2.19
C ALA A 372 33.98 10.15 2.00
N LEU A 373 32.97 10.02 2.85
CA LEU A 373 31.74 10.79 2.76
C LEU A 373 31.92 12.22 3.30
N PRO A 374 31.29 13.25 2.69
CA PRO A 374 31.49 14.65 3.06
C PRO A 374 31.22 14.98 4.53
N GLU A 375 30.18 14.36 5.11
CA GLU A 375 29.74 14.58 6.50
C GLU A 375 29.85 13.28 7.32
N GLY A 376 30.63 12.29 6.83
CA GLY A 376 30.81 11.02 7.51
C GLY A 376 29.48 10.31 7.78
N LEU A 377 29.21 9.97 9.04
CA LEU A 377 27.96 9.31 9.47
C LEU A 377 26.71 10.18 9.31
N GLU A 378 26.82 11.49 9.33
CA GLU A 378 25.71 12.43 9.19
C GLU A 378 25.33 12.66 7.71
N THR A 379 26.07 12.08 6.77
CA THR A 379 25.76 12.15 5.33
C THR A 379 24.41 11.50 5.05
N ARG A 380 23.51 12.22 4.36
CA ARG A 380 22.22 11.68 3.89
C ARG A 380 22.45 10.70 2.75
N VAL A 381 21.78 9.57 2.78
CA VAL A 381 21.94 8.50 1.78
C VAL A 381 20.94 8.60 0.61
N GLY A 382 19.98 9.53 0.68
CA GLY A 382 18.95 9.75 -0.31
C GLY A 382 17.84 8.68 -0.32
N GLU A 383 16.83 8.90 -1.15
CA GLU A 383 15.66 8.01 -1.26
C GLU A 383 16.10 6.60 -1.70
N GLY A 384 15.72 5.59 -0.90
CA GLY A 384 16.13 4.20 -1.13
C GLY A 384 17.65 4.01 -1.12
N GLY A 385 18.41 4.95 -0.55
CA GLY A 385 19.87 4.89 -0.51
C GLY A 385 20.54 5.06 -1.89
N ASN A 386 19.95 5.85 -2.79
CA ASN A 386 20.42 6.02 -4.16
C ASN A 386 21.84 6.60 -4.29
N MET A 387 22.38 7.21 -3.23
CA MET A 387 23.74 7.69 -3.17
C MET A 387 24.78 6.59 -2.88
N LEU A 388 24.33 5.38 -2.55
CA LEU A 388 25.20 4.25 -2.23
C LEU A 388 25.15 3.18 -3.33
N SER A 389 26.29 2.54 -3.62
CA SER A 389 26.33 1.36 -4.48
C SER A 389 25.59 0.16 -3.83
N GLY A 390 25.21 -0.84 -4.64
CA GLY A 390 24.55 -2.05 -4.11
C GLY A 390 25.35 -2.75 -3.01
N GLY A 391 26.66 -2.87 -3.19
CA GLY A 391 27.53 -3.46 -2.17
C GLY A 391 27.69 -2.60 -0.91
N GLN A 392 27.65 -1.28 -1.04
CA GLN A 392 27.64 -0.38 0.11
C GLN A 392 26.33 -0.50 0.91
N LYS A 393 25.18 -0.52 0.22
CA LYS A 393 23.87 -0.79 0.86
C LYS A 393 23.89 -2.12 1.61
N GLN A 394 24.43 -3.16 0.99
CA GLN A 394 24.52 -4.49 1.61
C GLN A 394 25.36 -4.47 2.88
N ARG A 395 26.52 -3.79 2.86
CA ARG A 395 27.36 -3.64 4.07
C ARG A 395 26.67 -2.81 5.15
N VAL A 396 25.87 -1.79 4.79
CA VAL A 396 25.02 -1.08 5.77
C VAL A 396 23.99 -2.03 6.41
N SER A 397 23.38 -2.93 5.64
CA SER A 397 22.47 -3.96 6.19
C SER A 397 23.19 -4.92 7.15
N ILE A 398 24.43 -5.33 6.82
CA ILE A 398 25.26 -6.16 7.70
C ILE A 398 25.59 -5.42 9.01
N ALA A 399 26.01 -4.15 8.93
CA ALA A 399 26.29 -3.32 10.11
C ALA A 399 25.05 -3.16 11.01
N ARG A 400 23.88 -2.94 10.40
CA ARG A 400 22.58 -2.88 11.10
C ARG A 400 22.28 -4.20 11.83
N ALA A 401 22.49 -5.34 11.17
CA ALA A 401 22.29 -6.66 11.76
C ALA A 401 23.29 -6.94 12.89
N PHE A 402 24.54 -6.45 12.78
CA PHE A 402 25.54 -6.54 13.83
C PHE A 402 25.16 -5.72 15.06
N LEU A 403 24.74 -4.46 14.88
CA LEU A 403 24.28 -3.58 15.96
C LEU A 403 23.07 -4.14 16.70
N LYS A 404 22.13 -4.76 15.98
CA LYS A 404 20.97 -5.43 16.58
C LYS A 404 21.36 -6.59 17.50
N ASN A 405 22.50 -7.22 17.28
CA ASN A 405 23.09 -8.29 18.08
C ASN A 405 22.10 -9.42 18.44
N ALA A 406 21.27 -9.82 17.50
CA ALA A 406 20.28 -10.85 17.70
C ALA A 406 20.90 -12.27 17.64
N PRO A 407 20.43 -13.23 18.47
CA PRO A 407 20.95 -14.61 18.51
C PRO A 407 20.63 -15.43 17.24
N ILE A 408 19.55 -15.12 16.53
CA ILE A 408 19.18 -15.77 15.27
C ILE A 408 19.43 -14.82 14.12
N LEU A 409 20.21 -15.25 13.13
CA LEU A 409 20.53 -14.48 11.93
C LEU A 409 19.93 -15.15 10.70
N ILE A 410 19.11 -14.42 9.97
CA ILE A 410 18.51 -14.85 8.71
C ILE A 410 19.12 -14.05 7.58
N MET A 411 19.62 -14.75 6.57
CA MET A 411 20.28 -14.13 5.42
C MET A 411 19.65 -14.64 4.12
N ASP A 412 19.23 -13.71 3.28
CA ASP A 412 18.76 -13.99 1.92
C ASP A 412 19.76 -13.39 0.92
N GLU A 413 20.34 -14.22 0.11
CA GLU A 413 21.45 -14.05 -0.82
C GLU A 413 21.89 -12.62 -1.15
N ALA A 414 22.95 -12.18 -0.47
CA ALA A 414 23.37 -10.80 -0.41
C ALA A 414 24.39 -10.38 -1.50
N THR A 415 24.76 -11.22 -2.48
CA THR A 415 25.94 -10.96 -3.32
C THR A 415 25.72 -11.04 -4.84
N SER A 416 24.48 -11.24 -5.31
CA SER A 416 24.19 -11.60 -6.71
C SER A 416 24.56 -10.57 -7.79
N ALA A 417 24.77 -9.30 -7.42
CA ALA A 417 24.99 -8.20 -8.36
C ALA A 417 26.28 -7.37 -8.09
N LEU A 418 27.25 -7.93 -7.35
CA LEU A 418 28.45 -7.22 -6.91
C LEU A 418 29.67 -7.56 -7.78
N ASP A 419 30.58 -6.58 -7.93
CA ASP A 419 31.91 -6.82 -8.46
C ASP A 419 32.76 -7.66 -7.51
N SER A 420 33.78 -8.38 -8.01
CA SER A 420 34.53 -9.39 -7.24
C SER A 420 35.19 -8.84 -5.96
N LYS A 421 35.70 -7.59 -5.98
CA LYS A 421 36.32 -6.97 -4.80
C LYS A 421 35.27 -6.65 -3.72
N THR A 422 34.15 -6.06 -4.11
CA THR A 422 33.04 -5.74 -3.22
C THR A 422 32.38 -7.00 -2.69
N GLU A 423 32.27 -8.06 -3.53
CA GLU A 423 31.75 -9.36 -3.11
C GLU A 423 32.60 -9.96 -1.99
N GLN A 424 33.93 -9.93 -2.13
CA GLN A 424 34.85 -10.44 -1.10
C GLN A 424 34.66 -9.70 0.24
N GLN A 425 34.57 -8.37 0.21
CA GLN A 425 34.33 -7.56 1.41
C GLN A 425 32.98 -7.90 2.09
N VAL A 426 31.93 -8.11 1.29
CA VAL A 426 30.61 -8.51 1.82
C VAL A 426 30.67 -9.90 2.44
N VAL A 427 31.32 -10.87 1.80
CA VAL A 427 31.47 -12.23 2.32
C VAL A 427 32.26 -12.24 3.64
N GLU A 428 33.37 -11.50 3.72
CA GLU A 428 34.15 -11.37 4.97
C GLU A 428 33.31 -10.74 6.09
N ALA A 429 32.55 -9.67 5.80
CA ALA A 429 31.65 -9.04 6.76
C ALA A 429 30.56 -9.99 7.23
N MET A 430 29.97 -10.79 6.33
CA MET A 430 28.98 -11.81 6.66
C MET A 430 29.56 -12.90 7.55
N ASN A 431 30.80 -13.34 7.32
CA ASN A 431 31.45 -14.35 8.13
C ASN A 431 31.68 -13.88 9.57
N ARG A 432 32.14 -12.64 9.73
CA ARG A 432 32.25 -12.02 11.08
C ARG A 432 30.91 -11.88 11.77
N LEU A 433 29.83 -11.53 11.02
CA LEU A 433 28.49 -11.41 11.57
C LEU A 433 27.91 -12.76 12.06
N ARG A 434 28.28 -13.89 11.43
CA ARG A 434 27.78 -15.24 11.75
C ARG A 434 28.33 -15.83 13.06
N GLU A 435 29.42 -15.29 13.59
CA GLU A 435 30.08 -15.85 14.77
C GLU A 435 29.16 -15.85 16.00
N GLY A 436 29.06 -17.01 16.66
CA GLY A 436 28.28 -17.19 17.88
C GLY A 436 26.78 -17.16 17.75
N ARG A 437 26.20 -17.24 16.51
CA ARG A 437 24.77 -17.14 16.23
C ARG A 437 24.23 -18.35 15.49
N THR A 438 22.94 -18.64 15.69
CA THR A 438 22.22 -19.59 14.83
C THR A 438 21.93 -18.89 13.49
N CYS A 439 22.46 -19.42 12.40
CA CYS A 439 22.41 -18.77 11.09
C CYS A 439 21.62 -19.59 10.08
N ILE A 440 20.64 -18.96 9.44
CA ILE A 440 19.82 -19.56 8.39
C ILE A 440 20.05 -18.75 7.11
N THR A 441 20.70 -19.36 6.12
CA THR A 441 21.04 -18.70 4.85
C THR A 441 20.19 -19.30 3.73
N VAL A 442 19.41 -18.49 3.03
CA VAL A 442 18.83 -18.84 1.74
C VAL A 442 19.94 -18.62 0.70
N ALA A 443 20.50 -19.70 0.17
CA ALA A 443 21.68 -19.62 -0.67
C ALA A 443 21.36 -19.99 -2.12
N HIS A 444 21.86 -19.16 -3.03
CA HIS A 444 21.84 -19.39 -4.46
C HIS A 444 23.27 -19.56 -5.04
N ARG A 445 24.31 -19.25 -4.25
CA ARG A 445 25.71 -19.42 -4.63
C ARG A 445 26.41 -20.49 -3.83
N LEU A 446 27.23 -21.27 -4.54
CA LEU A 446 27.96 -22.39 -3.95
C LEU A 446 28.92 -21.95 -2.82
N GLY A 447 29.55 -20.78 -2.96
CA GLY A 447 30.47 -20.24 -1.93
C GLY A 447 29.80 -20.11 -0.55
N SER A 448 28.63 -19.50 -0.49
CA SER A 448 27.86 -19.34 0.77
C SER A 448 27.40 -20.67 1.35
N VAL A 449 27.14 -21.67 0.49
CA VAL A 449 26.70 -23.02 0.91
C VAL A 449 27.85 -23.81 1.52
N MET A 450 29.06 -23.67 0.96
CA MET A 450 30.22 -24.42 1.41
C MET A 450 30.70 -24.06 2.82
N GLU A 451 30.31 -22.91 3.33
CA GLU A 451 30.58 -22.42 4.69
C GLU A 451 29.56 -22.88 5.75
N ALA A 452 28.47 -23.51 5.33
CA ALA A 452 27.46 -24.03 6.24
C ALA A 452 27.89 -25.32 6.93
N ASN A 453 27.43 -25.51 8.18
CA ASN A 453 27.59 -26.77 8.88
C ASN A 453 26.70 -27.85 8.26
N ARG A 454 25.49 -27.48 7.86
CA ARG A 454 24.48 -28.36 7.27
C ARG A 454 23.71 -27.66 6.16
N VAL A 455 23.45 -28.40 5.12
CA VAL A 455 22.70 -27.95 3.95
C VAL A 455 21.41 -28.75 3.87
N PHE A 456 20.30 -28.04 3.65
CA PHE A 456 19.00 -28.62 3.34
C PHE A 456 18.66 -28.31 1.88
N VAL A 457 18.54 -29.37 1.10
CA VAL A 457 18.12 -29.25 -0.31
C VAL A 457 16.62 -29.41 -0.38
N MET A 458 15.95 -28.37 -0.82
CA MET A 458 14.49 -28.29 -0.87
C MET A 458 13.96 -28.48 -2.30
N SER A 459 12.92 -29.29 -2.42
CA SER A 459 12.16 -29.46 -3.66
C SER A 459 10.68 -29.68 -3.35
N ALA A 460 9.80 -28.96 -4.03
CA ALA A 460 8.35 -29.07 -3.88
C ALA A 460 7.87 -29.08 -2.40
N GLY A 461 8.43 -28.20 -1.58
CA GLY A 461 8.03 -28.03 -0.16
C GLY A 461 8.54 -29.09 0.79
N LYS A 462 9.52 -29.90 0.38
CA LYS A 462 10.14 -30.96 1.20
C LYS A 462 11.65 -30.87 1.16
N VAL A 463 12.31 -31.38 2.21
CA VAL A 463 13.76 -31.64 2.20
C VAL A 463 13.99 -32.96 1.46
N ILE A 464 14.78 -32.92 0.39
CA ILE A 464 15.14 -34.11 -0.42
C ILE A 464 16.54 -34.62 -0.13
N GLU A 465 17.45 -33.75 0.31
CA GLU A 465 18.81 -34.10 0.74
C GLU A 465 19.20 -33.25 1.94
N GLU A 466 19.93 -33.83 2.87
CA GLU A 466 20.42 -33.20 4.09
C GLU A 466 21.82 -33.69 4.44
N GLY A 467 22.71 -32.78 4.82
CA GLY A 467 24.06 -33.16 5.29
C GLY A 467 25.07 -32.02 5.20
N SER A 468 26.32 -32.31 5.54
CA SER A 468 27.40 -31.35 5.31
C SER A 468 27.63 -31.15 3.79
N PRO A 469 28.10 -29.98 3.35
CA PRO A 469 28.38 -29.73 1.93
C PRO A 469 29.26 -30.82 1.30
N GLN A 470 30.32 -31.25 2.01
CA GLN A 470 31.27 -32.27 1.56
C GLN A 470 30.58 -33.64 1.38
N LYS A 471 29.71 -34.03 2.32
CA LYS A 471 28.95 -35.29 2.25
C LYS A 471 28.01 -35.30 1.06
N LEU A 472 27.30 -34.19 0.84
CA LEU A 472 26.32 -34.04 -0.29
C LEU A 472 27.04 -34.06 -1.66
N ILE A 473 28.26 -33.52 -1.74
CA ILE A 473 29.07 -33.62 -2.95
C ILE A 473 29.44 -35.07 -3.25
N GLN A 474 29.82 -35.83 -2.20
CA GLN A 474 30.19 -37.27 -2.34
C GLN A 474 28.99 -38.14 -2.75
N MET A 475 27.78 -37.80 -2.30
CA MET A 475 26.55 -38.52 -2.64
C MET A 475 26.15 -38.39 -4.11
N LYS A 476 26.72 -37.44 -4.85
CA LYS A 476 26.41 -37.16 -6.27
C LYS A 476 24.92 -36.98 -6.58
N GLY A 477 24.15 -36.49 -5.62
CA GLY A 477 22.71 -36.26 -5.72
C GLY A 477 22.34 -34.95 -6.43
N PHE A 478 21.21 -34.38 -6.02
CA PHE A 478 20.71 -33.09 -6.58
C PHE A 478 21.66 -31.93 -6.29
N PHE A 479 22.17 -31.88 -5.03
CA PHE A 479 23.13 -30.85 -4.63
C PHE A 479 24.40 -30.86 -5.48
N TYR A 480 24.96 -32.03 -5.71
CA TYR A 480 26.17 -32.20 -6.54
C TYR A 480 25.93 -31.71 -7.99
N ARG A 481 24.78 -32.05 -8.58
CA ARG A 481 24.43 -31.60 -9.94
C ARG A 481 24.32 -30.09 -10.01
N ALA A 482 23.61 -29.47 -9.07
CA ALA A 482 23.46 -28.02 -8.99
C ALA A 482 24.82 -27.30 -8.76
N ALA A 483 25.67 -27.85 -7.90
CA ALA A 483 27.02 -27.33 -7.65
C ALA A 483 27.92 -27.44 -8.89
N LYS A 484 27.86 -28.56 -9.61
CA LYS A 484 28.61 -28.78 -10.84
C LYS A 484 28.22 -27.79 -11.93
N ASP A 485 26.92 -27.54 -12.11
CA ASP A 485 26.41 -26.59 -13.09
C ASP A 485 26.90 -25.15 -12.79
N GLN A 486 26.94 -24.75 -11.53
CA GLN A 486 27.48 -23.44 -11.13
C GLN A 486 29.00 -23.34 -11.33
N LEU A 487 29.75 -24.41 -11.04
CA LEU A 487 31.20 -24.45 -11.29
C LEU A 487 31.55 -24.39 -12.77
N LEU A 488 30.74 -25.03 -13.64
CA LEU A 488 30.91 -24.96 -15.10
C LEU A 488 30.55 -23.58 -15.64
N ALA A 489 29.48 -22.97 -15.14
CA ALA A 489 29.06 -21.60 -15.52
C ALA A 489 30.10 -20.52 -15.09
N GLY A 490 30.79 -20.74 -13.96
CA GLY A 490 31.87 -19.86 -13.48
C GLY A 490 33.17 -19.95 -14.32
N ARG A 491 33.46 -21.11 -14.89
CA ARG A 491 34.66 -21.32 -15.75
C ARG A 491 34.52 -20.75 -17.18
N GLY A 492 33.30 -20.45 -17.63
CA GLY A 492 33.04 -19.86 -18.94
C GLY A 492 33.10 -18.33 -18.96
N LYS A 493 33.43 -17.67 -17.85
CA LYS A 493 33.55 -16.20 -17.70
C LYS A 493 34.95 -15.71 -17.34
N SER A 494 35.96 -16.58 -17.42
CA SER A 494 37.38 -16.22 -17.27
C SER A 494 38.04 -16.01 -18.60
#